data_81a3ec53f00eafa918ea6619c6b87ca1
#
_entry.id   81a3ec53f00eafa918ea6619c6b87ca1
#
_cell.length_a   1.000
_cell.length_b   1.000
_cell.length_c   1.000
_cell.angle_alpha   90.00
_cell.angle_beta   90.00
_cell.angle_gamma   90.00
#
_symmetry.space_group_name_H-M   'P 1'
#
loop_
_entity.id
_entity.type
_entity.pdbx_description
1 polymer ?
#
loop_
_entity_poly.entity_id
_entity_poly.type
_entity_poly.pdbx_seq_one_letter_code
_entity_poly.pdbx_strand_id
1 'polypeptide(L)'
;MKWSTKQRYRTYDSYSENDLESLHKLALKSPWKSNFHIEPETGLLNDPNGFSYFNGKWHLFYQHFPFGPVHGLKSWVHLVSDDLVHFEKTGLVLYPDTKYDNAGAYSGSALAFENSLFLIYTGNHRGKDWVRTPYQLGAKVDKNNQLVKFTEPLIFPDFSQTTDHFRDPQIFSFQGQIYCLIGAQSSQKNGIIKLYKAIENNLTDWKDLGNLDFSKEKMGYMIECPNLIFVNGRSVLVFCPQGLDKSIVKYDNIYPNMYVIADDFTTGSKNQLKNAGQLINLDEGFDCYATQSFNAPDGSAYAISWLGLPETSYPTDKYNVQGVLSMVKKLSIKDNKLYQYPVEKMKELRQKEQNLLLADNNIITSNSYELEVDFRQQNSTLLSLMTNEKGDSALKVEIDKENN
;
A
#
# COMPACT_ATOMS: atom_id res chain seq x y z
N MET A 1 0.44 23.34 9.56
CA MET A 1 1.32 24.22 8.74
C MET A 1 0.92 24.09 7.28
N LYS A 2 0.73 25.18 6.52
CA LYS A 2 0.45 25.05 5.08
C LYS A 2 1.74 24.96 4.31
N TRP A 3 1.97 23.86 3.61
CA TRP A 3 3.12 23.62 2.76
C TRP A 3 2.89 24.17 1.36
N SER A 4 3.73 25.06 0.89
CA SER A 4 3.69 25.55 -0.51
C SER A 4 4.23 24.48 -1.46
N THR A 5 3.83 24.54 -2.75
CA THR A 5 4.37 23.68 -3.79
C THR A 5 5.90 23.72 -3.83
N LYS A 6 6.50 24.92 -3.71
CA LYS A 6 7.96 25.09 -3.69
C LYS A 6 8.63 24.34 -2.53
N GLN A 7 8.01 24.28 -1.34
CA GLN A 7 8.53 23.55 -0.19
C GLN A 7 8.39 22.03 -0.39
N ARG A 8 7.24 21.57 -0.90
CA ARG A 8 6.94 20.15 -1.13
C ARG A 8 7.81 19.52 -2.22
N TYR A 9 8.24 20.30 -3.22
CA TYR A 9 9.02 19.82 -4.37
C TYR A 9 10.43 20.42 -4.43
N ARG A 10 10.93 20.86 -3.29
CA ARG A 10 12.33 21.21 -3.12
C ARG A 10 13.20 19.96 -3.28
N THR A 11 14.27 20.05 -4.07
CA THR A 11 15.13 18.92 -4.40
C THR A 11 15.94 18.42 -3.20
N TYR A 12 16.30 17.14 -3.19
CA TYR A 12 17.00 16.49 -2.07
C TYR A 12 18.36 17.13 -1.78
N ASP A 13 19.12 17.49 -2.81
CA ASP A 13 20.44 18.15 -2.72
C ASP A 13 20.41 19.56 -2.15
N SER A 14 19.23 20.16 -2.08
CA SER A 14 19.04 21.50 -1.52
C SER A 14 18.88 21.51 0.02
N TYR A 15 18.75 20.34 0.66
CA TYR A 15 18.70 20.19 2.11
C TYR A 15 20.08 19.86 2.64
N SER A 16 20.47 20.48 3.77
CA SER A 16 21.71 20.17 4.46
C SER A 16 21.53 18.95 5.40
N GLU A 17 22.65 18.33 5.78
CA GLU A 17 22.65 17.28 6.82
C GLU A 17 22.06 17.80 8.14
N ASN A 18 22.33 19.06 8.51
CA ASN A 18 21.76 19.69 9.69
C ASN A 18 20.24 19.84 9.63
N ASP A 19 19.67 20.06 8.43
CA ASP A 19 18.20 20.07 8.26
C ASP A 19 17.63 18.71 8.61
N LEU A 20 18.17 17.62 8.06
CA LEU A 20 17.72 16.26 8.30
C LEU A 20 17.92 15.84 9.77
N GLU A 21 19.07 16.16 10.35
CA GLU A 21 19.34 15.87 11.77
C GLU A 21 18.36 16.60 12.70
N SER A 22 18.03 17.83 12.39
CA SER A 22 17.05 18.64 13.14
C SER A 22 15.64 18.04 13.07
N LEU A 23 15.23 17.58 11.88
CA LEU A 23 13.94 16.88 11.68
C LEU A 23 13.90 15.55 12.43
N HIS A 24 14.99 14.79 12.39
CA HIS A 24 15.10 13.53 13.14
C HIS A 24 15.01 13.76 14.66
N LYS A 25 15.74 14.74 15.20
CA LYS A 25 15.64 15.11 16.62
C LYS A 25 14.22 15.52 17.02
N LEU A 26 13.48 16.15 16.12
CA LEU A 26 12.07 16.47 16.35
C LEU A 26 11.20 15.21 16.36
N ALA A 27 11.39 14.31 15.39
CA ALA A 27 10.67 13.05 15.27
C ALA A 27 10.83 12.15 16.51
N LEU A 28 12.03 12.08 17.07
CA LEU A 28 12.34 11.33 18.29
C LEU A 28 11.57 11.82 19.53
N LYS A 29 11.02 13.03 19.53
CA LYS A 29 10.18 13.56 20.61
C LYS A 29 8.73 13.09 20.53
N SER A 30 8.34 12.35 19.48
CA SER A 30 6.98 11.85 19.34
C SER A 30 6.68 10.81 20.44
N PRO A 31 5.61 10.98 21.22
CA PRO A 31 5.16 9.96 22.17
C PRO A 31 4.44 8.78 21.48
N TRP A 32 4.22 8.89 20.16
CA TRP A 32 3.47 7.95 19.36
C TRP A 32 4.34 7.02 18.52
N LYS A 33 5.60 6.88 18.92
CA LYS A 33 6.54 5.98 18.21
C LYS A 33 6.02 4.55 18.26
N SER A 34 6.01 3.89 17.11
CA SER A 34 5.60 2.50 17.00
C SER A 34 6.69 1.54 17.49
N ASN A 35 6.29 0.40 18.09
CA ASN A 35 7.21 -0.63 18.54
C ASN A 35 7.44 -1.74 17.50
N PHE A 36 6.48 -1.98 16.59
CA PHE A 36 6.56 -3.09 15.64
C PHE A 36 6.03 -2.75 14.24
N HIS A 37 5.44 -1.56 14.04
CA HIS A 37 5.09 -1.10 12.70
C HIS A 37 6.29 -0.43 12.04
N ILE A 38 6.39 -0.58 10.72
CA ILE A 38 7.36 0.18 9.92
C ILE A 38 6.88 1.64 9.88
N GLU A 39 7.71 2.54 10.38
CA GLU A 39 7.46 3.98 10.40
C GLU A 39 8.65 4.75 9.80
N PRO A 40 8.46 5.98 9.30
CA PRO A 40 9.57 6.78 8.78
C PRO A 40 10.42 7.34 9.94
N GLU A 41 11.70 7.56 9.69
CA GLU A 41 12.55 8.30 10.64
C GLU A 41 12.14 9.77 10.75
N THR A 42 11.68 10.35 9.65
CA THR A 42 11.14 11.71 9.54
C THR A 42 10.16 11.77 8.38
N GLY A 43 9.29 12.77 8.38
CA GLY A 43 8.42 13.10 7.27
C GLY A 43 7.27 12.13 7.06
N LEU A 44 6.84 11.98 5.82
CA LEU A 44 5.72 11.12 5.43
C LEU A 44 6.22 9.79 4.90
N LEU A 45 5.71 8.70 5.48
CA LEU A 45 5.64 7.38 4.86
C LEU A 45 4.22 7.19 4.34
N ASN A 46 4.08 6.74 3.08
CA ASN A 46 2.79 6.32 2.55
C ASN A 46 2.91 4.96 1.86
N ASP A 47 2.37 4.76 0.69
CA ASP A 47 2.17 3.49 0.01
C ASP A 47 3.33 2.50 0.14
N PRO A 48 3.07 1.25 0.56
CA PRO A 48 4.01 0.15 0.38
C PRO A 48 4.20 -0.14 -1.11
N ASN A 49 5.42 -0.50 -1.50
CA ASN A 49 5.80 -0.75 -2.88
C ASN A 49 6.77 -1.92 -2.98
N GLY A 50 6.84 -2.54 -4.15
CA GLY A 50 7.84 -3.55 -4.44
C GLY A 50 7.86 -4.75 -3.49
N PHE A 51 6.73 -5.03 -2.81
CA PHE A 51 6.62 -6.16 -1.90
C PHE A 51 6.79 -7.47 -2.66
N SER A 52 7.83 -8.23 -2.33
CA SER A 52 8.29 -9.36 -3.14
C SER A 52 9.24 -10.29 -2.36
N TYR A 53 9.58 -11.42 -2.97
CA TYR A 53 10.58 -12.35 -2.45
C TYR A 53 11.67 -12.57 -3.50
N PHE A 54 12.91 -12.26 -3.15
CA PHE A 54 14.04 -12.39 -4.06
C PHE A 54 15.31 -12.74 -3.29
N ASN A 55 16.14 -13.60 -3.85
CA ASN A 55 17.45 -14.00 -3.29
C ASN A 55 17.39 -14.43 -1.80
N GLY A 56 16.34 -15.18 -1.42
CA GLY A 56 16.17 -15.69 -0.06
C GLY A 56 15.64 -14.68 0.97
N LYS A 57 15.30 -13.48 0.56
CA LYS A 57 14.79 -12.40 1.41
C LYS A 57 13.44 -11.89 0.94
N TRP A 58 12.65 -11.39 1.88
CA TRP A 58 11.50 -10.56 1.60
C TRP A 58 11.97 -9.13 1.37
N HIS A 59 11.52 -8.52 0.30
CA HIS A 59 11.80 -7.13 -0.07
C HIS A 59 10.54 -6.30 0.04
N LEU A 60 10.67 -5.11 0.58
CA LEU A 60 9.61 -4.13 0.70
C LEU A 60 10.19 -2.74 0.49
N PHE A 61 9.46 -1.91 -0.20
CA PHE A 61 9.73 -0.49 -0.30
C PHE A 61 8.54 0.30 0.26
N TYR A 62 8.76 1.54 0.62
CA TYR A 62 7.67 2.48 0.89
C TYR A 62 7.97 3.84 0.28
N GLN A 63 6.93 4.52 -0.16
CA GLN A 63 7.05 5.91 -0.57
C GLN A 63 7.41 6.78 0.62
N HIS A 64 8.34 7.70 0.41
CA HIS A 64 8.87 8.55 1.46
C HIS A 64 9.10 10.00 1.00
N PHE A 65 8.64 10.95 1.80
CA PHE A 65 9.03 12.35 1.73
C PHE A 65 9.63 12.76 3.08
N PRO A 66 10.98 12.80 3.22
CA PRO A 66 11.63 12.91 4.53
C PRO A 66 11.51 14.29 5.19
N PHE A 67 11.15 15.33 4.43
CA PHE A 67 11.26 16.71 4.86
C PHE A 67 10.00 17.26 5.54
N GLY A 68 8.88 16.56 5.45
CA GLY A 68 7.64 16.99 6.08
C GLY A 68 6.52 15.93 6.07
N PRO A 69 5.55 16.04 6.99
CA PRO A 69 4.43 15.10 7.09
C PRO A 69 3.35 15.43 6.05
N VAL A 70 3.73 15.52 4.79
CA VAL A 70 2.88 15.86 3.66
C VAL A 70 3.38 15.19 2.39
N HIS A 71 2.49 15.01 1.41
CA HIS A 71 2.91 14.57 0.08
C HIS A 71 3.79 15.61 -0.60
N GLY A 72 4.97 15.20 -1.06
CA GLY A 72 5.96 16.05 -1.71
C GLY A 72 6.79 15.30 -2.75
N LEU A 73 8.04 15.67 -2.93
CA LEU A 73 8.99 15.01 -3.82
C LEU A 73 9.38 13.64 -3.23
N LYS A 74 8.69 12.59 -3.65
CA LYS A 74 8.78 11.26 -3.07
C LYS A 74 9.92 10.44 -3.66
N SER A 75 10.55 9.66 -2.80
CA SER A 75 11.45 8.57 -3.12
C SER A 75 10.89 7.24 -2.61
N TRP A 76 11.57 6.12 -2.84
CA TRP A 76 11.30 4.84 -2.19
C TRP A 76 12.46 4.46 -1.28
N VAL A 77 12.16 4.06 -0.07
CA VAL A 77 13.12 3.48 0.89
C VAL A 77 12.99 1.98 0.88
N HIS A 78 14.12 1.28 0.75
CA HIS A 78 14.18 -0.19 0.66
C HIS A 78 14.40 -0.86 2.00
N LEU A 79 13.64 -1.91 2.24
CA LEU A 79 13.69 -2.77 3.40
C LEU A 79 13.84 -4.23 2.98
N VAL A 80 14.49 -5.01 3.82
CA VAL A 80 14.55 -6.48 3.69
C VAL A 80 14.18 -7.15 5.00
N SER A 81 13.65 -8.38 4.93
CA SER A 81 13.32 -9.21 6.08
C SER A 81 13.57 -10.69 5.77
N ASP A 82 13.90 -11.46 6.79
CA ASP A 82 13.96 -12.93 6.72
C ASP A 82 12.62 -13.57 7.08
N ASP A 83 11.72 -12.86 7.76
CA ASP A 83 10.56 -13.44 8.43
C ASP A 83 9.24 -12.66 8.29
N LEU A 84 9.21 -11.57 7.51
CA LEU A 84 8.05 -10.68 7.32
C LEU A 84 7.64 -9.86 8.57
N VAL A 85 8.45 -9.89 9.62
CA VAL A 85 8.22 -9.17 10.88
C VAL A 85 9.35 -8.20 11.16
N HIS A 86 10.57 -8.67 11.11
CA HIS A 86 11.76 -7.88 11.37
C HIS A 86 12.31 -7.34 10.04
N PHE A 87 12.00 -6.09 9.74
CA PHE A 87 12.46 -5.40 8.55
C PHE A 87 13.64 -4.48 8.85
N GLU A 88 14.66 -4.57 8.03
CA GLU A 88 15.87 -3.75 8.13
C GLU A 88 16.03 -2.87 6.90
N LYS A 89 16.44 -1.62 7.10
CA LYS A 89 16.78 -0.72 5.99
C LYS A 89 18.11 -1.13 5.37
N THR A 90 18.15 -1.23 4.06
CA THR A 90 19.38 -1.59 3.32
C THR A 90 20.26 -0.38 2.99
N GLY A 91 19.75 0.84 3.20
CA GLY A 91 20.37 2.08 2.72
C GLY A 91 20.11 2.39 1.25
N LEU A 92 19.51 1.48 0.50
CA LEU A 92 19.11 1.73 -0.88
C LEU A 92 17.88 2.64 -0.92
N VAL A 93 17.93 3.66 -1.77
CA VAL A 93 16.82 4.58 -2.03
C VAL A 93 16.66 4.76 -3.54
N LEU A 94 15.42 4.61 -4.02
CA LEU A 94 15.07 4.97 -5.40
C LEU A 94 14.67 6.45 -5.40
N TYR A 95 15.59 7.31 -5.81
CA TYR A 95 15.39 8.76 -5.86
C TYR A 95 14.66 9.19 -7.14
N PRO A 96 13.90 10.31 -7.12
CA PRO A 96 13.33 10.96 -8.30
C PRO A 96 14.39 11.86 -8.96
N ASP A 97 15.35 11.24 -9.66
CA ASP A 97 16.57 11.87 -10.17
C ASP A 97 16.68 11.91 -11.70
N THR A 98 15.57 11.58 -12.38
CA THR A 98 15.49 11.63 -13.85
C THR A 98 14.53 12.73 -14.32
N LYS A 99 14.61 13.07 -15.63
CA LYS A 99 13.64 13.99 -16.23
C LYS A 99 12.21 13.46 -16.20
N TYR A 100 12.02 12.14 -16.07
CA TYR A 100 10.71 11.48 -16.11
C TYR A 100 10.03 11.37 -14.74
N ASP A 101 10.76 11.52 -13.66
CA ASP A 101 10.26 11.47 -12.27
C ASP A 101 10.61 12.73 -11.45
N ASN A 102 10.86 13.87 -12.12
CA ASN A 102 11.32 15.12 -11.51
C ASN A 102 10.39 15.71 -10.43
N ALA A 103 9.20 15.19 -10.28
CA ALA A 103 8.25 15.55 -9.22
C ALA A 103 7.83 14.34 -8.36
N GLY A 104 8.63 13.27 -8.37
CA GLY A 104 8.51 12.14 -7.44
C GLY A 104 8.50 10.78 -8.11
N ALA A 105 9.06 9.79 -7.42
CA ALA A 105 8.87 8.38 -7.67
C ALA A 105 7.58 7.94 -6.96
N TYR A 106 6.51 7.75 -7.73
CA TYR A 106 5.21 7.35 -7.22
C TYR A 106 5.11 5.83 -7.13
N SER A 107 3.95 5.32 -6.69
CA SER A 107 3.77 3.90 -6.39
C SER A 107 4.03 2.97 -7.56
N GLY A 108 4.32 1.74 -7.22
CA GLY A 108 4.60 0.67 -8.14
C GLY A 108 4.89 -0.65 -7.41
N SER A 109 5.44 -1.61 -8.12
CA SER A 109 5.61 -2.97 -7.63
C SER A 109 6.94 -3.57 -8.07
N ALA A 110 7.19 -4.83 -7.66
CA ALA A 110 8.38 -5.58 -8.04
C ALA A 110 8.04 -7.01 -8.47
N LEU A 111 8.90 -7.57 -9.29
CA LEU A 111 8.89 -8.97 -9.68
C LEU A 111 10.32 -9.51 -9.68
N ALA A 112 10.54 -10.64 -8.99
CA ALA A 112 11.78 -11.38 -9.13
C ALA A 112 11.85 -11.97 -10.54
N PHE A 113 12.81 -11.53 -11.32
CA PHE A 113 12.97 -11.95 -12.72
C PHE A 113 14.44 -12.16 -13.04
N GLU A 114 14.77 -13.32 -13.59
CA GLU A 114 16.14 -13.77 -13.81
C GLU A 114 16.98 -13.66 -12.52
N ASN A 115 18.07 -12.90 -12.54
CA ASN A 115 19.00 -12.70 -11.43
C ASN A 115 18.83 -11.34 -10.74
N SER A 116 17.66 -10.71 -10.87
CA SER A 116 17.40 -9.38 -10.32
C SER A 116 15.97 -9.25 -9.82
N LEU A 117 15.75 -8.27 -8.96
CA LEU A 117 14.44 -7.78 -8.63
C LEU A 117 14.11 -6.63 -9.60
N PHE A 118 13.15 -6.86 -10.48
CA PHE A 118 12.67 -5.84 -11.42
C PHE A 118 11.63 -4.97 -10.74
N LEU A 119 11.83 -3.67 -10.77
CA LEU A 119 10.91 -2.66 -10.25
C LEU A 119 10.21 -1.97 -11.42
N ILE A 120 8.91 -1.75 -11.28
CA ILE A 120 8.14 -0.85 -12.16
C ILE A 120 7.41 0.17 -11.29
N TYR A 121 7.49 1.45 -11.62
CA TYR A 121 6.91 2.53 -10.82
C TYR A 121 6.46 3.70 -11.67
N THR A 122 5.61 4.55 -11.11
CA THR A 122 5.16 5.74 -11.81
C THR A 122 6.11 6.90 -11.56
N GLY A 123 6.78 7.38 -12.60
CA GLY A 123 7.49 8.64 -12.61
C GLY A 123 6.50 9.80 -12.75
N ASN A 124 6.37 10.61 -11.71
CA ASN A 124 5.55 11.82 -11.75
C ASN A 124 6.37 12.95 -12.38
N HIS A 125 6.22 13.11 -13.69
CA HIS A 125 6.83 14.24 -14.40
C HIS A 125 5.93 15.47 -14.32
N ARG A 126 6.56 16.64 -14.04
CA ARG A 126 5.95 17.97 -14.15
C ARG A 126 6.71 18.79 -15.16
N GLY A 127 6.02 19.13 -16.24
CA GLY A 127 6.52 19.99 -17.30
C GLY A 127 6.25 21.48 -17.03
N LYS A 128 6.29 22.27 -18.09
CA LYS A 128 5.94 23.68 -18.04
C LYS A 128 4.52 23.86 -17.52
N ASP A 129 4.28 24.90 -16.77
CA ASP A 129 2.98 25.23 -16.16
C ASP A 129 2.45 24.13 -15.23
N TRP A 130 3.36 23.31 -14.67
CA TRP A 130 3.04 22.22 -13.74
C TRP A 130 2.16 21.12 -14.32
N VAL A 131 2.12 20.96 -15.65
CA VAL A 131 1.38 19.91 -16.36
C VAL A 131 1.99 18.55 -16.04
N ARG A 132 1.16 17.60 -15.61
CA ARG A 132 1.59 16.23 -15.25
C ARG A 132 1.63 15.33 -16.48
N THR A 133 2.70 14.54 -16.58
CA THR A 133 2.80 13.39 -17.46
C THR A 133 3.27 12.18 -16.64
N PRO A 134 2.42 11.18 -16.40
CA PRO A 134 2.77 9.99 -15.62
C PRO A 134 3.40 8.94 -16.54
N TYR A 135 4.71 8.75 -16.42
CA TYR A 135 5.43 7.69 -17.11
C TYR A 135 5.52 6.44 -16.24
N GLN A 136 5.44 5.23 -16.82
CA GLN A 136 5.83 4.05 -16.07
C GLN A 136 7.31 3.77 -16.32
N LEU A 137 8.10 3.81 -15.27
CA LEU A 137 9.55 3.70 -15.29
C LEU A 137 9.98 2.36 -14.72
N GLY A 138 11.19 1.93 -15.07
CA GLY A 138 11.76 0.69 -14.58
C GLY A 138 13.10 0.88 -13.88
N ALA A 139 13.40 -0.06 -12.97
CA ALA A 139 14.72 -0.22 -12.39
C ALA A 139 14.99 -1.71 -12.10
N LYS A 140 16.24 -2.07 -11.93
CA LYS A 140 16.67 -3.40 -11.46
C LYS A 140 17.46 -3.26 -10.17
N VAL A 141 17.21 -4.15 -9.22
CA VAL A 141 18.02 -4.31 -8.02
C VAL A 141 18.67 -5.68 -8.08
N ASP A 142 19.99 -5.72 -7.99
CA ASP A 142 20.76 -6.96 -7.98
C ASP A 142 20.79 -7.61 -6.58
N LYS A 143 21.42 -8.80 -6.49
CA LYS A 143 21.58 -9.54 -5.23
C LYS A 143 22.42 -8.81 -4.16
N ASN A 144 23.13 -7.75 -4.54
CA ASN A 144 23.94 -6.92 -3.64
C ASN A 144 23.20 -5.60 -3.28
N ASN A 145 21.92 -5.49 -3.60
CA ASN A 145 21.09 -4.29 -3.45
C ASN A 145 21.62 -3.08 -4.25
N GLN A 146 22.27 -3.31 -5.39
CA GLN A 146 22.64 -2.25 -6.31
C GLN A 146 21.47 -1.96 -7.25
N LEU A 147 21.02 -0.71 -7.28
CA LEU A 147 19.90 -0.26 -8.10
C LEU A 147 20.42 0.42 -9.37
N VAL A 148 19.86 0.00 -10.50
CA VAL A 148 20.09 0.62 -11.82
C VAL A 148 18.74 0.93 -12.46
N LYS A 149 18.48 2.20 -12.76
CA LYS A 149 17.28 2.65 -13.48
C LYS A 149 17.44 2.45 -15.00
N PHE A 150 16.33 2.18 -15.67
CA PHE A 150 16.27 2.28 -17.13
C PHE A 150 16.26 3.74 -17.57
N THR A 151 16.86 4.02 -18.70
CA THR A 151 17.02 5.39 -19.22
C THR A 151 15.73 5.96 -19.79
N GLU A 152 14.88 5.09 -20.34
CA GLU A 152 13.61 5.48 -20.97
C GLU A 152 12.41 4.86 -20.26
N PRO A 153 11.24 5.48 -20.34
CA PRO A 153 10.01 4.91 -19.82
C PRO A 153 9.66 3.58 -20.49
N LEU A 154 9.12 2.66 -19.71
CA LEU A 154 8.65 1.35 -20.18
C LEU A 154 7.26 1.44 -20.81
N ILE A 155 6.37 2.26 -20.22
CA ILE A 155 5.02 2.49 -20.71
C ILE A 155 4.74 4.00 -20.68
N PHE A 156 4.27 4.52 -21.80
CA PHE A 156 3.86 5.90 -21.97
C PHE A 156 2.34 6.03 -21.75
N PRO A 157 1.85 7.15 -21.17
CA PRO A 157 0.42 7.40 -21.10
C PRO A 157 -0.16 7.62 -22.52
N ASP A 158 -1.31 7.02 -22.79
CA ASP A 158 -2.09 7.31 -23.99
C ASP A 158 -3.26 8.24 -23.62
N PHE A 159 -3.09 9.53 -23.88
CA PHE A 159 -4.11 10.54 -23.56
C PHE A 159 -5.36 10.50 -24.46
N SER A 160 -5.39 9.65 -25.47
CA SER A 160 -6.63 9.35 -26.19
C SER A 160 -7.57 8.44 -25.40
N GLN A 161 -7.02 7.62 -24.51
CA GLN A 161 -7.75 6.64 -23.70
C GLN A 161 -7.86 7.05 -22.23
N THR A 162 -6.83 7.70 -21.68
CA THR A 162 -6.72 8.06 -20.26
C THR A 162 -6.45 9.55 -20.07
N THR A 163 -6.68 10.05 -18.87
CA THR A 163 -6.23 11.38 -18.46
C THR A 163 -4.81 11.30 -17.89
N ASP A 164 -4.34 12.36 -17.22
CA ASP A 164 -3.08 12.39 -16.47
C ASP A 164 -3.17 11.58 -15.14
N HIS A 165 -4.29 10.96 -14.82
CA HIS A 165 -4.42 9.93 -13.80
C HIS A 165 -4.14 8.56 -14.45
N PHE A 166 -2.88 8.11 -14.35
CA PHE A 166 -2.39 6.84 -14.89
C PHE A 166 -1.16 6.43 -14.08
N ARG A 167 -1.34 5.54 -13.08
CA ARG A 167 -0.30 5.28 -12.07
C ARG A 167 -0.45 3.94 -11.35
N ASP A 168 0.50 3.63 -10.48
CA ASP A 168 0.55 2.51 -9.56
C ASP A 168 0.60 1.16 -10.29
N PRO A 169 1.64 0.92 -11.13
CA PRO A 169 1.75 -0.31 -11.88
C PRO A 169 2.02 -1.50 -10.96
N GLN A 170 1.24 -2.57 -11.14
CA GLN A 170 1.49 -3.88 -10.52
C GLN A 170 1.91 -4.88 -11.58
N ILE A 171 3.17 -5.35 -11.48
CA ILE A 171 3.69 -6.43 -12.32
C ILE A 171 3.45 -7.78 -11.65
N PHE A 172 3.00 -8.78 -12.42
CA PHE A 172 2.78 -10.14 -11.92
C PHE A 172 2.95 -11.17 -13.01
N SER A 173 3.23 -12.42 -12.62
CA SER A 173 3.29 -13.56 -13.53
C SER A 173 2.02 -14.39 -13.43
N PHE A 174 1.48 -14.80 -14.58
CA PHE A 174 0.33 -15.69 -14.66
C PHE A 174 0.49 -16.62 -15.86
N GLN A 175 0.42 -17.94 -15.62
CA GLN A 175 0.54 -18.98 -16.65
C GLN A 175 1.78 -18.80 -17.55
N GLY A 176 2.93 -18.47 -16.94
CA GLY A 176 4.20 -18.28 -17.63
C GLY A 176 4.31 -17.00 -18.46
N GLN A 177 3.34 -16.12 -18.38
CA GLN A 177 3.34 -14.80 -19.02
C GLN A 177 3.40 -13.69 -17.97
N ILE A 178 4.02 -12.56 -18.31
CA ILE A 178 4.13 -11.41 -17.43
C ILE A 178 3.15 -10.33 -17.86
N TYR A 179 2.40 -9.82 -16.87
CA TYR A 179 1.39 -8.78 -17.04
C TYR A 179 1.68 -7.59 -16.13
N CYS A 180 1.08 -6.46 -16.48
CA CYS A 180 1.08 -5.26 -15.64
C CYS A 180 -0.33 -4.65 -15.61
N LEU A 181 -0.85 -4.41 -14.41
CA LEU A 181 -2.05 -3.59 -14.19
C LEU A 181 -1.61 -2.16 -13.90
N ILE A 182 -2.36 -1.18 -14.38
CA ILE A 182 -2.14 0.23 -14.07
C ILE A 182 -3.49 0.87 -13.74
N GLY A 183 -3.56 1.53 -12.58
CA GLY A 183 -4.73 2.32 -12.21
C GLY A 183 -4.85 3.57 -13.07
N ALA A 184 -6.05 3.89 -13.52
CA ALA A 184 -6.26 5.00 -14.42
C ALA A 184 -7.63 5.67 -14.28
N GLN A 185 -7.72 6.88 -14.82
CA GLN A 185 -8.96 7.53 -15.15
C GLN A 185 -9.12 7.54 -16.67
N SER A 186 -10.25 7.02 -17.15
CA SER A 186 -10.58 7.07 -18.58
C SER A 186 -10.77 8.51 -19.08
N SER A 187 -10.75 8.71 -20.40
CA SER A 187 -11.10 10.01 -21.04
C SER A 187 -12.51 10.48 -20.67
N GLN A 188 -13.43 9.57 -20.31
CA GLN A 188 -14.77 9.87 -19.80
C GLN A 188 -14.79 10.12 -18.27
N LYS A 189 -13.63 10.21 -17.62
CA LYS A 189 -13.46 10.47 -16.19
C LYS A 189 -14.06 9.42 -15.26
N ASN A 190 -14.00 8.16 -15.66
CA ASN A 190 -14.31 7.01 -14.80
C ASN A 190 -13.03 6.27 -14.40
N GLY A 191 -13.01 5.72 -13.19
CA GLY A 191 -11.94 4.83 -12.71
C GLY A 191 -11.91 3.55 -13.54
N ILE A 192 -10.73 3.19 -14.05
CA ILE A 192 -10.48 1.98 -14.83
C ILE A 192 -9.14 1.37 -14.44
N ILE A 193 -8.92 0.12 -14.80
CA ILE A 193 -7.64 -0.56 -14.72
C ILE A 193 -7.20 -0.92 -16.13
N LYS A 194 -6.03 -0.42 -16.54
CA LYS A 194 -5.39 -0.81 -17.78
C LYS A 194 -4.60 -2.09 -17.58
N LEU A 195 -4.63 -2.96 -18.57
CA LEU A 195 -3.89 -4.22 -18.59
C LEU A 195 -2.85 -4.21 -19.71
N TYR A 196 -1.61 -4.51 -19.35
CA TYR A 196 -0.49 -4.69 -20.28
C TYR A 196 0.07 -6.09 -20.18
N LYS A 197 0.71 -6.56 -21.25
CA LYS A 197 1.43 -7.82 -21.32
C LYS A 197 2.85 -7.59 -21.85
N ALA A 198 3.84 -8.14 -21.18
CA ALA A 198 5.23 -8.14 -21.69
C ALA A 198 5.31 -8.99 -22.95
N ILE A 199 5.90 -8.44 -24.02
CA ILE A 199 6.11 -9.14 -25.29
C ILE A 199 7.26 -10.14 -25.08
N GLU A 200 7.00 -11.43 -25.31
CA GLU A 200 7.98 -12.50 -25.09
C GLU A 200 8.64 -12.47 -23.70
N ASN A 201 7.90 -12.01 -22.69
CA ASN A 201 8.37 -11.74 -21.33
C ASN A 201 9.55 -10.74 -21.26
N ASN A 202 9.74 -9.91 -22.30
CA ASN A 202 10.66 -8.80 -22.24
C ASN A 202 10.07 -7.64 -21.41
N LEU A 203 10.62 -7.38 -20.24
CA LEU A 203 10.10 -6.39 -19.28
C LEU A 203 10.32 -4.92 -19.72
N THR A 204 10.98 -4.71 -20.87
CA THR A 204 11.13 -3.36 -21.45
C THR A 204 10.16 -3.11 -22.61
N ASP A 205 9.38 -4.12 -23.03
CA ASP A 205 8.48 -4.03 -24.18
C ASP A 205 7.07 -4.53 -23.80
N TRP A 206 6.09 -3.63 -23.83
CA TRP A 206 4.75 -3.85 -23.31
C TRP A 206 3.68 -3.64 -24.35
N LYS A 207 2.81 -4.61 -24.50
CA LYS A 207 1.61 -4.52 -25.34
C LYS A 207 0.41 -4.10 -24.48
N ASP A 208 -0.25 -3.00 -24.84
CA ASP A 208 -1.55 -2.61 -24.29
C ASP A 208 -2.62 -3.63 -24.72
N LEU A 209 -3.27 -4.26 -23.76
CA LEU A 209 -4.39 -5.18 -23.98
C LEU A 209 -5.75 -4.50 -23.78
N GLY A 210 -5.78 -3.23 -23.39
CA GLY A 210 -7.00 -2.48 -23.05
C GLY A 210 -7.34 -2.53 -21.57
N ASN A 211 -8.61 -2.43 -21.24
CA ASN A 211 -9.07 -2.41 -19.86
C ASN A 211 -9.33 -3.82 -19.32
N LEU A 212 -9.09 -4.01 -18.03
CA LEU A 212 -9.55 -5.19 -17.29
C LEU A 212 -11.05 -5.02 -16.95
N ASP A 213 -11.87 -5.96 -17.39
CA ASP A 213 -13.30 -6.04 -17.05
C ASP A 213 -13.46 -6.86 -15.75
N PHE A 214 -13.96 -6.25 -14.68
CA PHE A 214 -14.13 -6.90 -13.38
C PHE A 214 -15.40 -6.49 -12.63
N SER A 215 -16.11 -5.49 -13.12
CA SER A 215 -17.37 -5.03 -12.52
C SER A 215 -18.21 -4.24 -13.53
N LYS A 216 -19.52 -4.26 -13.34
CA LYS A 216 -20.46 -3.42 -14.09
C LYS A 216 -20.65 -2.04 -13.44
N GLU A 217 -20.20 -1.87 -12.21
CA GLU A 217 -20.34 -0.63 -11.46
C GLU A 217 -19.30 0.41 -11.91
N LYS A 218 -19.63 1.68 -11.74
CA LYS A 218 -18.68 2.77 -11.95
C LYS A 218 -17.73 2.87 -10.77
N MET A 219 -16.43 2.83 -11.03
CA MET A 219 -15.38 2.82 -10.03
C MET A 219 -14.91 4.21 -9.58
N GLY A 220 -15.85 5.14 -9.37
CA GLY A 220 -15.49 6.50 -9.03
C GLY A 220 -14.81 7.23 -10.20
N TYR A 221 -13.95 8.20 -9.86
CA TYR A 221 -13.24 8.97 -10.89
C TYR A 221 -11.85 8.43 -11.23
N MET A 222 -11.25 7.62 -10.34
CA MET A 222 -9.90 7.08 -10.50
C MET A 222 -9.76 5.78 -9.69
N ILE A 223 -9.02 4.80 -10.21
CA ILE A 223 -8.55 3.64 -9.44
C ILE A 223 -7.08 3.80 -9.15
N GLU A 224 -6.69 3.66 -7.88
CA GLU A 224 -5.30 3.60 -7.41
C GLU A 224 -4.93 2.20 -6.95
N CYS A 225 -3.64 1.90 -6.95
CA CYS A 225 -3.03 0.71 -6.36
C CYS A 225 -3.72 -0.62 -6.73
N PRO A 226 -4.03 -0.90 -8.01
CA PRO A 226 -4.60 -2.20 -8.37
C PRO A 226 -3.59 -3.32 -8.14
N ASN A 227 -4.01 -4.40 -7.47
CA ASN A 227 -3.20 -5.60 -7.25
C ASN A 227 -4.04 -6.84 -7.54
N LEU A 228 -3.62 -7.63 -8.52
CA LEU A 228 -4.20 -8.93 -8.82
C LEU A 228 -3.32 -10.03 -8.23
N ILE A 229 -3.91 -10.87 -7.39
CA ILE A 229 -3.27 -12.00 -6.73
C ILE A 229 -4.12 -13.25 -6.84
N PHE A 230 -3.51 -14.40 -6.58
CA PHE A 230 -4.17 -15.69 -6.64
C PHE A 230 -4.20 -16.32 -5.25
N VAL A 231 -5.39 -16.56 -4.72
CA VAL A 231 -5.62 -17.06 -3.36
C VAL A 231 -6.52 -18.29 -3.42
N ASN A 232 -6.05 -19.43 -2.91
CA ASN A 232 -6.79 -20.69 -2.94
C ASN A 232 -7.36 -21.06 -4.33
N GLY A 233 -6.59 -20.78 -5.40
CA GLY A 233 -6.99 -21.04 -6.78
C GLY A 233 -8.00 -20.05 -7.37
N ARG A 234 -8.35 -18.98 -6.66
CA ARG A 234 -9.22 -17.90 -7.12
C ARG A 234 -8.42 -16.62 -7.39
N SER A 235 -8.92 -15.82 -8.29
CA SER A 235 -8.38 -14.48 -8.56
C SER A 235 -8.95 -13.47 -7.57
N VAL A 236 -8.09 -12.64 -6.95
CA VAL A 236 -8.49 -11.57 -6.05
C VAL A 236 -7.87 -10.27 -6.54
N LEU A 237 -8.70 -9.29 -6.84
CA LEU A 237 -8.29 -7.94 -7.19
C LEU A 237 -8.48 -7.04 -5.98
N VAL A 238 -7.40 -6.42 -5.51
CA VAL A 238 -7.39 -5.41 -4.45
C VAL A 238 -7.11 -4.06 -5.09
N PHE A 239 -7.84 -3.00 -4.73
CA PHE A 239 -7.70 -1.68 -5.36
C PHE A 239 -8.39 -0.58 -4.56
N CYS A 240 -8.06 0.68 -4.87
CA CYS A 240 -8.60 1.86 -4.19
C CYS A 240 -9.37 2.74 -5.19
N PRO A 241 -10.71 2.59 -5.30
CA PRO A 241 -11.53 3.37 -6.23
C PRO A 241 -11.90 4.72 -5.63
N GLN A 242 -11.14 5.76 -5.95
CA GLN A 242 -11.38 7.13 -5.46
C GLN A 242 -12.72 7.68 -5.97
N GLY A 243 -13.56 8.15 -5.05
CA GLY A 243 -14.87 8.70 -5.36
C GLY A 243 -15.91 7.64 -5.77
N LEU A 244 -15.73 6.39 -5.30
CA LEU A 244 -16.77 5.36 -5.42
C LEU A 244 -18.07 5.85 -4.78
N ASP A 245 -19.20 5.63 -5.45
CA ASP A 245 -20.50 5.98 -4.91
C ASP A 245 -20.84 5.10 -3.69
N LYS A 246 -21.12 5.73 -2.54
CA LYS A 246 -21.47 5.05 -1.30
C LYS A 246 -22.78 4.25 -1.36
N SER A 247 -23.59 4.43 -2.41
CA SER A 247 -24.75 3.60 -2.67
C SER A 247 -24.38 2.21 -3.22
N ILE A 248 -23.18 2.06 -3.81
CA ILE A 248 -22.65 0.77 -4.29
C ILE A 248 -22.13 -0.05 -3.12
N VAL A 249 -21.25 0.54 -2.32
CA VAL A 249 -20.71 -0.04 -1.08
C VAL A 249 -20.58 1.08 -0.04
N LYS A 250 -21.03 0.82 1.19
CA LYS A 250 -20.82 1.75 2.30
C LYS A 250 -19.35 1.72 2.73
N TYR A 251 -18.77 2.88 2.96
CA TYR A 251 -17.45 3.07 3.56
C TYR A 251 -17.40 4.43 4.25
N ASP A 252 -16.60 4.55 5.31
CA ASP A 252 -16.53 5.78 6.11
C ASP A 252 -15.29 6.62 5.80
N ASN A 253 -14.27 6.03 5.18
CA ASN A 253 -13.04 6.72 4.77
C ASN A 253 -13.29 7.79 3.71
N ILE A 254 -12.31 8.67 3.52
CA ILE A 254 -12.29 9.60 2.37
C ILE A 254 -12.22 8.81 1.06
N TYR A 255 -11.36 7.78 1.03
CA TYR A 255 -11.15 6.90 -0.11
C TYR A 255 -11.24 5.44 0.34
N PRO A 256 -12.05 4.62 -0.35
CA PRO A 256 -12.20 3.22 0.02
C PRO A 256 -11.02 2.36 -0.46
N ASN A 257 -10.81 1.26 0.25
CA ASN A 257 -9.89 0.19 -0.11
C ASN A 257 -10.72 -1.09 -0.27
N MET A 258 -10.80 -1.62 -1.49
CA MET A 258 -11.77 -2.64 -1.88
C MET A 258 -11.09 -3.90 -2.39
N TYR A 259 -11.84 -5.01 -2.38
CA TYR A 259 -11.48 -6.21 -3.12
C TYR A 259 -12.67 -6.83 -3.86
N VAL A 260 -12.33 -7.64 -4.87
CA VAL A 260 -13.25 -8.50 -5.60
C VAL A 260 -12.63 -9.88 -5.72
N ILE A 261 -13.42 -10.93 -5.49
CA ILE A 261 -13.02 -12.33 -5.72
C ILE A 261 -13.68 -12.81 -7.01
N ALA A 262 -12.90 -13.44 -7.88
CA ALA A 262 -13.37 -14.02 -9.13
C ALA A 262 -12.90 -15.47 -9.28
N ASP A 263 -13.55 -16.23 -10.17
CA ASP A 263 -13.17 -17.60 -10.42
C ASP A 263 -11.81 -17.70 -11.12
N ASP A 264 -11.55 -16.79 -12.07
CA ASP A 264 -10.35 -16.85 -12.89
C ASP A 264 -10.02 -15.46 -13.49
N PHE A 265 -8.76 -15.28 -13.87
CA PHE A 265 -8.28 -14.18 -14.70
C PHE A 265 -8.06 -14.68 -16.12
N THR A 266 -8.66 -14.03 -17.09
CA THR A 266 -8.54 -14.41 -18.51
C THR A 266 -8.15 -13.25 -19.39
N THR A 267 -7.36 -13.55 -20.42
CA THR A 267 -6.95 -12.61 -21.45
C THR A 267 -7.24 -13.20 -22.85
N GLY A 268 -7.24 -12.37 -23.87
CA GLY A 268 -7.46 -12.79 -25.26
C GLY A 268 -8.68 -12.15 -25.89
N SER A 269 -9.80 -12.87 -26.08
CA SER A 269 -11.02 -12.28 -26.63
C SER A 269 -11.66 -11.27 -25.66
N LYS A 270 -11.48 -11.47 -24.37
CA LYS A 270 -11.79 -10.52 -23.31
C LYS A 270 -10.72 -10.56 -22.23
N ASN A 271 -10.36 -9.39 -21.71
CA ASN A 271 -9.51 -9.24 -20.55
C ASN A 271 -10.42 -9.05 -19.33
N GLN A 272 -10.64 -10.11 -18.55
CA GLN A 272 -11.65 -10.06 -17.48
C GLN A 272 -11.31 -10.92 -16.28
N LEU A 273 -11.88 -10.54 -15.15
CA LEU A 273 -12.07 -11.42 -14.01
C LEU A 273 -13.40 -12.18 -14.20
N LYS A 274 -13.29 -13.49 -14.47
CA LYS A 274 -14.45 -14.34 -14.77
C LYS A 274 -15.30 -14.56 -13.53
N ASN A 275 -16.60 -14.35 -13.64
CA ASN A 275 -17.56 -14.49 -12.54
C ASN A 275 -17.14 -13.67 -11.31
N ALA A 276 -16.71 -12.43 -11.53
CA ALA A 276 -16.36 -11.52 -10.44
C ALA A 276 -17.56 -11.30 -9.50
N GLY A 277 -17.30 -11.44 -8.21
CA GLY A 277 -18.29 -11.25 -7.15
C GLY A 277 -18.58 -9.77 -6.86
N GLN A 278 -19.15 -9.53 -5.69
CA GLN A 278 -19.44 -8.18 -5.21
C GLN A 278 -18.16 -7.45 -4.79
N LEU A 279 -18.23 -6.12 -4.82
CA LEU A 279 -17.25 -5.23 -4.20
C LEU A 279 -17.38 -5.31 -2.68
N ILE A 280 -16.28 -5.52 -2.00
CA ILE A 280 -16.25 -5.62 -0.54
C ILE A 280 -15.11 -4.74 -0.01
N ASN A 281 -15.34 -4.04 1.11
CA ASN A 281 -14.28 -3.34 1.82
C ASN A 281 -13.17 -4.32 2.22
N LEU A 282 -11.92 -3.97 1.92
CA LEU A 282 -10.78 -4.77 2.35
C LEU A 282 -10.56 -4.62 3.86
N ASP A 283 -10.84 -3.44 4.39
CA ASP A 283 -10.68 -3.10 5.80
C ASP A 283 -11.76 -2.09 6.19
N GLU A 284 -12.40 -2.29 7.33
CA GLU A 284 -13.44 -1.40 7.86
C GLU A 284 -12.85 -0.32 8.79
N GLY A 285 -11.53 -0.29 8.96
CA GLY A 285 -10.84 0.72 9.74
C GLY A 285 -10.81 2.09 9.05
N PHE A 286 -10.47 3.10 9.83
CA PHE A 286 -10.53 4.51 9.41
C PHE A 286 -9.56 4.86 8.29
N ASP A 287 -8.33 4.33 8.29
CA ASP A 287 -7.23 4.83 7.48
C ASP A 287 -6.36 3.74 6.81
N CYS A 288 -6.91 2.56 6.58
CA CYS A 288 -6.24 1.51 5.82
C CYS A 288 -6.36 1.78 4.31
N TYR A 289 -5.23 2.06 3.64
CA TYR A 289 -5.22 2.47 2.24
C TYR A 289 -4.01 1.91 1.46
N ALA A 290 -4.02 2.06 0.13
CA ALA A 290 -2.92 1.75 -0.78
C ALA A 290 -2.28 0.37 -0.53
N THR A 291 -3.11 -0.66 -0.31
CA THR A 291 -2.64 -2.01 -0.05
C THR A 291 -1.84 -2.54 -1.22
N GLN A 292 -0.64 -3.06 -0.93
CA GLN A 292 0.12 -3.86 -1.88
C GLN A 292 0.07 -5.33 -1.48
N SER A 293 -0.13 -6.18 -2.48
CA SER A 293 -0.20 -7.64 -2.31
C SER A 293 0.53 -8.38 -3.43
N PHE A 294 1.04 -9.55 -3.14
CA PHE A 294 1.68 -10.40 -4.13
C PHE A 294 1.60 -11.90 -3.75
N ASN A 295 1.87 -12.77 -4.72
CA ASN A 295 2.04 -14.19 -4.47
C ASN A 295 3.52 -14.52 -4.30
N ALA A 296 3.85 -15.14 -3.16
CA ALA A 296 5.18 -15.66 -2.89
C ALA A 296 5.45 -16.95 -3.71
N PRO A 297 6.72 -17.37 -3.84
CA PRO A 297 7.08 -18.57 -4.60
C PRO A 297 6.42 -19.87 -4.14
N ASP A 298 6.01 -19.94 -2.86
CA ASP A 298 5.27 -21.08 -2.29
C ASP A 298 3.75 -21.04 -2.60
N GLY A 299 3.30 -20.05 -3.38
CA GLY A 299 1.89 -19.82 -3.71
C GLY A 299 1.08 -19.11 -2.64
N SER A 300 1.65 -18.82 -1.46
CA SER A 300 1.01 -18.01 -0.44
C SER A 300 0.81 -16.57 -0.94
N ALA A 301 -0.32 -15.97 -0.57
CA ALA A 301 -0.59 -14.57 -0.86
C ALA A 301 -0.42 -13.73 0.41
N TYR A 302 0.27 -12.60 0.27
CA TYR A 302 0.52 -11.67 1.36
C TYR A 302 0.09 -10.25 0.97
N ALA A 303 -0.26 -9.45 1.98
CA ALA A 303 -0.62 -8.06 1.82
C ALA A 303 -0.04 -7.20 2.94
N ILE A 304 0.23 -5.95 2.62
CA ILE A 304 0.60 -4.89 3.55
C ILE A 304 -0.04 -3.58 3.09
N SER A 305 -0.49 -2.75 4.03
CA SER A 305 -1.23 -1.52 3.74
C SER A 305 -0.55 -0.32 4.37
N TRP A 306 -0.76 0.84 3.80
CA TRP A 306 -0.50 2.10 4.49
C TRP A 306 -1.62 2.37 5.50
N LEU A 307 -1.27 2.64 6.75
CA LEU A 307 -2.16 3.19 7.77
C LEU A 307 -2.00 4.71 7.75
N GLY A 308 -2.84 5.32 6.96
CA GLY A 308 -2.85 6.73 6.64
C GLY A 308 -3.78 7.01 5.47
N LEU A 309 -4.18 8.26 5.32
CA LEU A 309 -5.01 8.71 4.20
C LEU A 309 -4.43 10.00 3.63
N PRO A 310 -4.53 10.20 2.31
CA PRO A 310 -4.26 11.51 1.70
C PRO A 310 -5.14 12.58 2.38
N GLU A 311 -4.60 13.81 2.50
CA GLU A 311 -5.34 14.99 2.98
C GLU A 311 -5.79 14.93 4.47
N THR A 312 -5.39 13.90 5.20
CA THR A 312 -5.65 13.77 6.64
C THR A 312 -4.45 14.24 7.44
N SER A 313 -4.71 14.98 8.54
CA SER A 313 -3.69 15.39 9.50
C SER A 313 -3.73 14.52 10.73
N TYR A 314 -2.56 14.15 11.23
CA TYR A 314 -2.40 13.29 12.39
C TYR A 314 -1.72 14.02 13.57
N PRO A 315 -1.94 13.59 14.82
CA PRO A 315 -1.27 14.17 15.97
C PRO A 315 0.27 14.11 15.90
N THR A 316 0.82 13.21 15.07
CA THR A 316 2.25 13.04 14.84
C THR A 316 2.85 14.10 13.92
N ASP A 317 2.04 14.83 13.14
CA ASP A 317 2.50 15.87 12.20
C ASP A 317 3.34 16.96 12.87
N LYS A 318 3.01 17.31 14.12
CA LYS A 318 3.76 18.30 14.91
C LYS A 318 5.19 17.85 15.25
N TYR A 319 5.45 16.56 15.13
CA TYR A 319 6.76 15.95 15.32
C TYR A 319 7.45 15.62 13.98
N ASN A 320 6.89 16.10 12.88
CA ASN A 320 7.38 15.83 11.52
C ASN A 320 7.41 14.35 11.16
N VAL A 321 6.43 13.56 11.61
CA VAL A 321 6.26 12.13 11.30
C VAL A 321 4.81 11.86 10.96
N GLN A 322 4.55 11.16 9.85
CA GLN A 322 3.22 10.74 9.46
C GLN A 322 3.24 9.40 8.71
N GLY A 323 2.25 8.57 9.00
CA GLY A 323 2.01 7.29 8.34
C GLY A 323 2.91 6.16 8.86
N VAL A 324 2.34 4.97 8.89
CA VAL A 324 3.03 3.71 9.20
C VAL A 324 2.51 2.63 8.26
N LEU A 325 3.24 1.52 8.11
CA LEU A 325 2.70 0.35 7.43
C LEU A 325 2.00 -0.58 8.43
N SER A 326 0.97 -1.27 7.97
CA SER A 326 0.32 -2.33 8.74
C SER A 326 1.29 -3.48 9.01
N MET A 327 0.91 -4.42 9.86
CA MET A 327 1.54 -5.74 9.88
C MET A 327 1.38 -6.41 8.51
N VAL A 328 2.34 -7.27 8.14
CA VAL A 328 2.16 -8.15 6.97
C VAL A 328 1.07 -9.17 7.30
N LYS A 329 0.12 -9.32 6.38
CA LYS A 329 -1.03 -10.21 6.51
C LYS A 329 -0.95 -11.32 5.48
N LYS A 330 -1.16 -12.57 5.92
CA LYS A 330 -1.38 -13.71 5.03
C LYS A 330 -2.85 -13.74 4.64
N LEU A 331 -3.12 -13.95 3.36
CA LEU A 331 -4.46 -13.94 2.80
C LEU A 331 -4.98 -15.36 2.59
N SER A 332 -6.27 -15.55 2.83
CA SER A 332 -6.99 -16.81 2.54
C SER A 332 -8.43 -16.50 2.14
N ILE A 333 -9.06 -17.41 1.42
CA ILE A 333 -10.49 -17.32 1.07
C ILE A 333 -11.25 -18.39 1.83
N LYS A 334 -12.31 -17.97 2.50
CA LYS A 334 -13.32 -18.86 3.11
C LYS A 334 -14.71 -18.27 2.89
N ASP A 335 -15.70 -19.08 2.51
CA ASP A 335 -17.09 -18.65 2.30
C ASP A 335 -17.24 -17.42 1.38
N ASN A 336 -16.47 -17.37 0.29
CA ASN A 336 -16.36 -16.24 -0.65
C ASN A 336 -15.96 -14.90 -0.03
N LYS A 337 -15.31 -14.91 1.13
CA LYS A 337 -14.72 -13.73 1.76
C LYS A 337 -13.21 -13.87 1.84
N LEU A 338 -12.51 -12.75 1.67
CA LEU A 338 -11.06 -12.67 1.86
C LEU A 338 -10.76 -12.45 3.35
N TYR A 339 -10.02 -13.37 3.93
CA TYR A 339 -9.53 -13.28 5.30
C TYR A 339 -8.09 -12.78 5.30
N GLN A 340 -7.81 -11.87 6.20
CA GLN A 340 -6.51 -11.27 6.42
C GLN A 340 -6.06 -11.60 7.84
N TYR A 341 -4.95 -12.28 7.96
CA TYR A 341 -4.40 -12.65 9.27
C TYR A 341 -2.93 -12.22 9.36
N PRO A 342 -2.49 -11.61 10.47
CA PRO A 342 -1.07 -11.34 10.65
C PRO A 342 -0.25 -12.61 10.43
N VAL A 343 0.93 -12.48 9.82
CA VAL A 343 1.82 -13.64 9.64
C VAL A 343 2.12 -14.30 10.98
N GLU A 344 2.20 -15.62 11.00
CA GLU A 344 2.33 -16.41 12.24
C GLU A 344 3.54 -15.98 13.07
N LYS A 345 4.61 -15.55 12.43
CA LYS A 345 5.83 -15.06 13.04
C LYS A 345 5.62 -13.85 13.98
N MET A 346 4.53 -13.06 13.78
CA MET A 346 4.17 -11.97 14.68
C MET A 346 3.97 -12.42 16.12
N LYS A 347 3.60 -13.68 16.35
CA LYS A 347 3.45 -14.23 17.71
C LYS A 347 4.74 -14.25 18.52
N GLU A 348 5.91 -14.23 17.87
CA GLU A 348 7.20 -14.17 18.54
C GLU A 348 7.47 -12.81 19.20
N LEU A 349 6.71 -11.76 18.83
CA LEU A 349 6.76 -10.46 19.50
C LEU A 349 6.03 -10.46 20.86
N ARG A 350 5.21 -11.47 21.15
CA ARG A 350 4.52 -11.62 22.43
C ARG A 350 5.53 -11.75 23.55
N GLN A 351 5.31 -11.01 24.64
CA GLN A 351 6.19 -11.02 25.80
C GLN A 351 5.55 -11.76 26.96
N LYS A 352 4.72 -11.06 27.73
CA LYS A 352 4.07 -11.59 28.93
C LYS A 352 2.57 -11.75 28.70
N GLU A 353 2.07 -12.96 28.91
CA GLU A 353 0.64 -13.22 28.94
C GLU A 353 0.05 -12.86 30.31
N GLN A 354 -1.14 -12.26 30.31
CA GLN A 354 -1.91 -11.96 31.51
C GLN A 354 -3.35 -12.38 31.27
N ASN A 355 -3.88 -13.21 32.17
CA ASN A 355 -5.32 -13.51 32.17
C ASN A 355 -6.06 -12.40 32.91
N LEU A 356 -6.99 -11.75 32.22
CA LEU A 356 -7.78 -10.64 32.72
C LEU A 356 -9.21 -11.09 32.95
N LEU A 357 -9.84 -10.64 34.06
CA LEU A 357 -11.27 -10.82 34.28
C LEU A 357 -12.01 -9.61 33.72
N LEU A 358 -13.02 -9.84 32.88
CA LEU A 358 -13.79 -8.76 32.24
C LEU A 358 -14.49 -7.80 33.21
N ALA A 359 -14.75 -8.27 34.44
CA ALA A 359 -15.40 -7.47 35.48
C ALA A 359 -14.44 -6.52 36.23
N ASP A 360 -13.14 -6.67 36.05
CA ASP A 360 -12.14 -5.90 36.79
C ASP A 360 -11.56 -4.74 35.95
N ASN A 361 -11.22 -3.66 36.65
CA ASN A 361 -10.41 -2.59 36.05
C ASN A 361 -8.97 -3.09 35.91
N ASN A 362 -8.64 -3.60 34.74
CA ASN A 362 -7.32 -4.11 34.46
C ASN A 362 -6.40 -2.97 34.00
N ILE A 363 -5.23 -2.86 34.60
CA ILE A 363 -4.23 -1.85 34.23
C ILE A 363 -3.18 -2.50 33.33
N ILE A 364 -3.14 -2.04 32.08
CA ILE A 364 -2.10 -2.36 31.12
C ILE A 364 -1.19 -1.13 31.01
N THR A 365 0.07 -1.26 31.38
CA THR A 365 1.04 -0.15 31.41
C THR A 365 1.69 0.15 30.06
N SER A 366 1.41 -0.66 29.04
CA SER A 366 1.95 -0.49 27.68
C SER A 366 0.81 -0.16 26.71
N ASN A 367 1.11 0.63 25.71
CA ASN A 367 0.23 0.88 24.54
C ASN A 367 0.47 -0.09 23.38
N SER A 368 1.35 -1.09 23.59
CA SER A 368 1.64 -2.17 22.63
C SER A 368 1.24 -3.49 23.27
N TYR A 369 0.10 -4.04 22.84
CA TYR A 369 -0.42 -5.30 23.36
C TYR A 369 -1.29 -5.99 22.32
N GLU A 370 -1.49 -7.29 22.49
CA GLU A 370 -2.51 -8.09 21.82
C GLU A 370 -3.57 -8.45 22.86
N LEU A 371 -4.83 -8.31 22.51
CA LEU A 371 -5.96 -8.66 23.36
C LEU A 371 -6.76 -9.78 22.70
N GLU A 372 -6.90 -10.90 23.40
CA GLU A 372 -7.78 -11.99 22.99
C GLU A 372 -8.95 -12.07 23.97
N VAL A 373 -10.18 -11.98 23.44
CA VAL A 373 -11.40 -11.96 24.25
C VAL A 373 -12.40 -13.02 23.78
N ASP A 374 -12.90 -13.82 24.72
CA ASP A 374 -13.91 -14.84 24.46
C ASP A 374 -15.32 -14.30 24.76
N PHE A 375 -16.11 -14.07 23.71
CA PHE A 375 -17.47 -13.55 23.79
C PHE A 375 -18.54 -14.62 23.70
N ARG A 376 -18.22 -15.91 23.73
CA ARG A 376 -19.19 -16.97 23.47
C ARG A 376 -20.41 -16.96 24.40
N GLN A 377 -20.26 -16.47 25.61
CA GLN A 377 -21.31 -16.43 26.63
C GLN A 377 -22.02 -15.07 26.75
N GLN A 378 -21.69 -14.08 25.92
CA GLN A 378 -22.23 -12.73 26.01
C GLN A 378 -22.95 -12.36 24.72
N ASN A 379 -24.10 -11.68 24.81
CA ASN A 379 -24.84 -11.17 23.64
C ASN A 379 -24.28 -9.81 23.18
N SER A 380 -23.94 -8.94 24.12
CA SER A 380 -23.27 -7.67 23.83
C SER A 380 -22.18 -7.39 24.86
N THR A 381 -21.12 -6.71 24.45
CA THR A 381 -20.03 -6.29 25.32
C THR A 381 -19.40 -5.01 24.81
N LEU A 382 -19.11 -4.09 25.73
CA LEU A 382 -18.37 -2.87 25.48
C LEU A 382 -16.97 -2.99 26.11
N LEU A 383 -15.94 -2.94 25.28
CA LEU A 383 -14.55 -2.82 25.72
C LEU A 383 -14.13 -1.36 25.66
N SER A 384 -13.71 -0.80 26.79
CA SER A 384 -13.12 0.53 26.87
C SER A 384 -11.61 0.38 26.97
N LEU A 385 -10.90 0.74 25.91
CA LEU A 385 -9.45 0.63 25.80
C LEU A 385 -8.79 1.99 25.94
N MET A 386 -7.56 2.03 26.43
CA MET A 386 -6.77 3.28 26.62
C MET A 386 -7.54 4.31 27.47
N THR A 387 -8.04 3.88 28.61
CA THR A 387 -8.75 4.77 29.56
C THR A 387 -7.77 5.58 30.38
N ASN A 388 -8.16 6.82 30.69
CA ASN A 388 -7.46 7.65 31.68
C ASN A 388 -7.93 7.30 33.10
N GLU A 389 -7.35 7.95 34.12
CA GLU A 389 -7.69 7.74 35.54
C GLU A 389 -9.17 8.06 35.86
N LYS A 390 -9.85 8.83 35.02
CA LYS A 390 -11.28 9.17 35.18
C LYS A 390 -12.20 8.15 34.50
N GLY A 391 -11.65 7.15 33.81
CA GLY A 391 -12.41 6.18 33.05
C GLY A 391 -12.84 6.63 31.66
N ASP A 392 -12.39 7.83 31.20
CA ASP A 392 -12.62 8.24 29.81
C ASP A 392 -11.78 7.38 28.89
N SER A 393 -12.39 6.84 27.86
CA SER A 393 -11.75 5.92 26.91
C SER A 393 -11.45 6.61 25.57
N ALA A 394 -10.22 6.41 25.07
CA ALA A 394 -9.84 6.85 23.72
C ALA A 394 -10.37 5.92 22.62
N LEU A 395 -10.56 4.63 22.92
CA LEU A 395 -11.08 3.63 22.01
C LEU A 395 -12.15 2.78 22.71
N LYS A 396 -13.32 2.70 22.09
CA LYS A 396 -14.41 1.82 22.52
C LYS A 396 -14.69 0.80 21.41
N VAL A 397 -14.74 -0.46 21.79
CA VAL A 397 -15.13 -1.56 20.90
C VAL A 397 -16.42 -2.15 21.44
N GLU A 398 -17.49 -1.93 20.72
CA GLU A 398 -18.80 -2.53 21.00
C GLU A 398 -19.01 -3.75 20.13
N ILE A 399 -19.37 -4.87 20.76
CA ILE A 399 -19.66 -6.13 20.09
C ILE A 399 -21.10 -6.48 20.43
N ASP A 400 -21.93 -6.53 19.41
CA ASP A 400 -23.34 -6.89 19.52
C ASP A 400 -23.63 -8.06 18.55
N LYS A 401 -23.97 -9.23 19.10
CA LYS A 401 -24.26 -10.43 18.31
C LYS A 401 -25.65 -10.42 17.66
N GLU A 402 -26.55 -9.57 18.12
CA GLU A 402 -27.93 -9.51 17.61
C GLU A 402 -28.06 -8.59 16.39
N ASN A 403 -27.09 -7.65 16.22
CA ASN A 403 -27.09 -6.65 15.13
C ASN A 403 -25.98 -6.86 14.10
N ASN A 404 -25.48 -8.06 13.94
CA ASN A 404 -24.49 -8.42 12.91
C ASN A 404 -25.12 -8.58 11.51
#